data_bc27c7c51a558262e9021e4d1ad185c3
#
_entry.id   bc27c7c51a558262e9021e4d1ad185c3
#
_cell.length_a   1.000
_cell.length_b   1.000
_cell.length_c   1.000
_cell.angle_alpha   90.00
_cell.angle_beta   90.00
_cell.angle_gamma   90.00
#
_symmetry.space_group_name_H-M   'P 1'
#
loop_
_entity.id
_entity.type
_entity.pdbx_description
1 polymer ?
#
loop_
_entity_poly.entity_id
_entity_poly.type
_entity_poly.pdbx_seq_one_letter_code
_entity_poly.pdbx_strand_id
1 'polypeptide(L)'
;MYLTVWVELEITTQLLNGENAMKITKWDEQAAEDIGHAFGYYDYGQETGMGVFYSSKEAVANYIAGYVRMAFEGQMLYTTSERGEGYIAYTLPGQKMNFKAGMAILKALFHNMSLKEMICMGKALSKGGKSLQDRMKKEKKKFIFVGMVCVREQYQEQGYMRKVLDMVFSEGNRLHVPVILETDAKSKCDKYMHLGMELECVRDMGAYGKMYDLIKYPD
;
A
#
# COMPACT_ATOMS: atom_id res chain seq x y z
N MET A 1 -4.07 44.78 -1.24
CA MET A 1 -5.07 44.07 -2.08
C MET A 1 -4.36 43.18 -3.10
N TYR A 2 -3.35 42.37 -2.67
CA TYR A 2 -2.57 41.49 -3.56
C TYR A 2 -2.26 40.10 -2.93
N LEU A 3 -2.85 39.76 -1.77
CA LEU A 3 -2.59 38.46 -1.13
C LEU A 3 -3.66 37.40 -1.40
N THR A 4 -4.81 37.78 -1.93
CA THR A 4 -5.94 36.85 -2.16
C THR A 4 -5.89 36.12 -3.50
N VAL A 5 -5.13 36.62 -4.48
CA VAL A 5 -5.07 36.06 -5.84
C VAL A 5 -4.13 34.85 -5.93
N TRP A 6 -3.11 34.73 -5.07
CA TRP A 6 -2.17 33.62 -5.09
C TRP A 6 -2.71 32.31 -4.50
N VAL A 7 -3.61 32.39 -3.53
CA VAL A 7 -4.22 31.19 -2.91
C VAL A 7 -5.24 30.54 -3.85
N GLU A 8 -5.98 31.34 -4.64
CA GLU A 8 -6.93 30.80 -5.64
C GLU A 8 -6.21 30.19 -6.85
N LEU A 9 -5.02 30.68 -7.23
CA LEU A 9 -4.25 30.11 -8.36
C LEU A 9 -3.61 28.77 -8.00
N GLU A 10 -3.17 28.55 -6.76
CA GLU A 10 -2.66 27.23 -6.33
C GLU A 10 -3.78 26.17 -6.25
N ILE A 11 -4.96 26.56 -5.78
CA ILE A 11 -6.13 25.67 -5.73
C ILE A 11 -6.64 25.36 -7.14
N THR A 12 -6.62 26.32 -8.06
CA THR A 12 -7.11 26.14 -9.44
C THR A 12 -6.14 25.32 -10.29
N THR A 13 -4.83 25.37 -10.03
CA THR A 13 -3.82 24.57 -10.74
C THR A 13 -3.86 23.10 -10.30
N GLN A 14 -4.31 22.80 -9.07
CA GLN A 14 -4.55 21.43 -8.60
C GLN A 14 -5.82 20.78 -9.19
N LEU A 15 -6.80 21.58 -9.64
CA LEU A 15 -8.06 21.10 -10.21
C LEU A 15 -8.03 20.83 -11.72
N LEU A 16 -6.96 21.18 -12.43
CA LEU A 16 -6.85 21.04 -13.89
C LEU A 16 -6.09 19.80 -14.37
N ASN A 17 -5.48 19.04 -13.47
CA ASN A 17 -4.83 17.76 -13.80
C ASN A 17 -5.66 16.61 -13.20
N GLY A 18 -6.38 15.91 -14.03
CA GLY A 18 -7.36 14.88 -13.69
C GLY A 18 -6.97 13.94 -12.54
N GLU A 19 -7.95 13.71 -11.66
CA GLU A 19 -7.96 12.72 -10.56
C GLU A 19 -6.69 12.67 -9.68
N ASN A 20 -6.34 13.80 -9.05
CA ASN A 20 -5.19 13.87 -8.15
C ASN A 20 -5.45 13.09 -6.86
N ALA A 21 -4.50 12.21 -6.52
CA ALA A 21 -4.43 11.55 -5.22
C ALA A 21 -4.48 12.58 -4.10
N MET A 22 -5.53 12.53 -3.26
CA MET A 22 -5.62 13.43 -2.12
C MET A 22 -4.78 12.87 -0.96
N LYS A 23 -3.73 13.60 -0.61
CA LYS A 23 -2.86 13.23 0.51
C LYS A 23 -3.61 13.37 1.83
N ILE A 24 -3.55 12.36 2.68
CA ILE A 24 -4.14 12.41 4.01
C ILE A 24 -3.27 13.29 4.92
N THR A 25 -3.82 14.39 5.39
CA THR A 25 -3.14 15.36 6.28
C THR A 25 -3.68 15.36 7.69
N LYS A 26 -4.87 14.78 7.91
CA LYS A 26 -5.51 14.63 9.22
C LYS A 26 -5.67 13.15 9.54
N TRP A 27 -5.24 12.74 10.72
CA TRP A 27 -5.41 11.37 11.18
C TRP A 27 -6.88 11.02 11.38
N ASP A 28 -7.27 9.85 10.91
CA ASP A 28 -8.60 9.25 11.08
C ASP A 28 -8.41 7.83 11.65
N GLU A 29 -8.73 7.67 12.93
CA GLU A 29 -8.61 6.40 13.65
C GLU A 29 -9.58 5.36 13.08
N GLN A 30 -10.84 5.76 12.81
CA GLN A 30 -11.84 4.86 12.28
C GLN A 30 -11.46 4.32 10.90
N ALA A 31 -10.92 5.17 10.03
CA ALA A 31 -10.42 4.71 8.73
C ALA A 31 -9.27 3.70 8.87
N ALA A 32 -8.38 3.88 9.84
CA ALA A 32 -7.29 2.95 10.09
C ALA A 32 -7.81 1.59 10.61
N GLU A 33 -8.81 1.60 11.49
CA GLU A 33 -9.48 0.40 11.99
C GLU A 33 -10.24 -0.34 10.87
N ASP A 34 -11.02 0.38 10.05
CA ASP A 34 -11.74 -0.18 8.90
C ASP A 34 -10.77 -0.86 7.91
N ILE A 35 -9.64 -0.20 7.61
CA ILE A 35 -8.60 -0.77 6.74
C ILE A 35 -7.99 -2.01 7.41
N GLY A 36 -7.65 -1.91 8.69
CA GLY A 36 -7.13 -3.04 9.46
C GLY A 36 -8.05 -4.24 9.41
N HIS A 37 -9.35 -4.02 9.65
CA HIS A 37 -10.38 -5.06 9.59
C HIS A 37 -10.47 -5.70 8.20
N ALA A 38 -10.48 -4.90 7.13
CA ALA A 38 -10.54 -5.41 5.76
C ALA A 38 -9.38 -6.36 5.41
N PHE A 39 -8.19 -6.13 5.97
CA PHE A 39 -7.04 -7.02 5.79
C PHE A 39 -7.05 -8.21 6.74
N GLY A 40 -7.37 -8.00 8.02
CA GLY A 40 -7.36 -9.06 9.04
C GLY A 40 -8.42 -10.13 8.79
N TYR A 41 -9.54 -9.74 8.18
CA TYR A 41 -10.67 -10.62 7.89
C TYR A 41 -10.81 -10.97 6.40
N TYR A 42 -9.79 -10.63 5.58
CA TYR A 42 -9.78 -11.00 4.17
C TYR A 42 -9.90 -12.52 3.99
N ASP A 43 -10.78 -12.95 3.10
CA ASP A 43 -10.93 -14.35 2.75
C ASP A 43 -9.90 -14.74 1.69
N TYR A 44 -8.90 -15.50 2.09
CA TYR A 44 -7.87 -16.06 1.21
C TYR A 44 -8.31 -17.33 0.49
N GLY A 45 -9.53 -17.85 0.77
CA GLY A 45 -9.97 -19.14 0.25
C GLY A 45 -9.05 -20.26 0.71
N GLN A 46 -8.34 -20.88 -0.25
CA GLN A 46 -7.38 -21.97 0.03
C GLN A 46 -5.92 -21.47 0.16
N GLU A 47 -5.67 -20.17 -0.04
CA GLU A 47 -4.35 -19.58 0.14
C GLU A 47 -4.12 -19.19 1.61
N THR A 48 -2.86 -19.08 2.02
CA THR A 48 -2.52 -18.76 3.41
C THR A 48 -2.35 -17.27 3.65
N GLY A 49 -1.59 -16.55 2.96
CA GLY A 49 -1.36 -15.12 3.17
C GLY A 49 -0.70 -14.77 4.51
N MET A 50 -0.69 -13.47 4.83
CA MET A 50 0.05 -12.96 5.99
C MET A 50 -0.49 -13.43 7.34
N GLY A 51 -1.76 -13.81 7.42
CA GLY A 51 -2.41 -14.25 8.66
C GLY A 51 -1.75 -15.47 9.31
N VAL A 52 -1.01 -16.28 8.55
CA VAL A 52 -0.35 -17.51 9.06
C VAL A 52 0.69 -17.25 10.16
N PHE A 53 1.20 -16.03 10.27
CA PHE A 53 2.21 -15.66 11.28
C PHE A 53 1.64 -14.94 12.49
N TYR A 54 0.35 -14.67 12.51
CA TYR A 54 -0.30 -13.96 13.61
C TYR A 54 -1.16 -14.91 14.42
N SER A 55 -1.27 -14.64 15.72
CA SER A 55 -2.09 -15.43 16.65
C SER A 55 -3.59 -15.36 16.37
N SER A 56 -4.06 -14.29 15.72
CA SER A 56 -5.47 -14.08 15.41
C SER A 56 -5.67 -13.12 14.25
N LYS A 57 -6.87 -13.11 13.66
CA LYS A 57 -7.30 -12.10 12.66
C LYS A 57 -7.26 -10.69 13.21
N GLU A 58 -7.59 -10.53 14.49
CA GLU A 58 -7.53 -9.26 15.20
C GLU A 58 -6.08 -8.72 15.30
N ALA A 59 -5.11 -9.60 15.57
CA ALA A 59 -3.70 -9.22 15.58
C ALA A 59 -3.23 -8.73 14.19
N VAL A 60 -3.71 -9.34 13.11
CA VAL A 60 -3.47 -8.84 11.74
C VAL A 60 -4.11 -7.47 11.55
N ALA A 61 -5.39 -7.30 11.93
CA ALA A 61 -6.11 -6.05 11.81
C ALA A 61 -5.38 -4.90 12.53
N ASN A 62 -4.99 -5.14 13.79
CA ASN A 62 -4.26 -4.16 14.60
C ASN A 62 -2.87 -3.84 14.04
N TYR A 63 -2.16 -4.85 13.50
CA TYR A 63 -0.89 -4.61 12.81
C TYR A 63 -1.09 -3.72 11.58
N ILE A 64 -2.09 -3.99 10.76
CA ILE A 64 -2.40 -3.19 9.56
C ILE A 64 -2.84 -1.78 9.94
N ALA A 65 -3.66 -1.58 10.98
CA ALA A 65 -4.00 -0.26 11.48
C ALA A 65 -2.72 0.53 11.89
N GLY A 66 -1.77 -0.14 12.55
CA GLY A 66 -0.47 0.43 12.85
C GLY A 66 0.39 0.71 11.59
N TYR A 67 0.28 -0.11 10.54
CA TYR A 67 0.89 0.17 9.24
C TYR A 67 0.28 1.41 8.58
N VAL A 68 -1.05 1.58 8.64
CA VAL A 68 -1.73 2.80 8.17
C VAL A 68 -1.21 4.03 8.93
N ARG A 69 -1.01 3.90 10.25
CA ARG A 69 -0.38 4.97 11.05
C ARG A 69 1.04 5.28 10.57
N MET A 70 1.84 4.28 10.30
CA MET A 70 3.18 4.44 9.72
C MET A 70 3.12 5.20 8.39
N ALA A 71 2.21 4.80 7.49
CA ALA A 71 2.04 5.44 6.19
C ALA A 71 1.59 6.91 6.32
N PHE A 72 0.69 7.21 7.27
CA PHE A 72 0.28 8.57 7.60
C PHE A 72 1.46 9.41 8.11
N GLU A 73 2.17 8.95 9.14
CA GLU A 73 3.33 9.66 9.71
C GLU A 73 4.46 9.84 8.69
N GLY A 74 4.61 8.88 7.78
CA GLY A 74 5.56 8.91 6.67
C GLY A 74 5.13 9.78 5.50
N GLN A 75 3.93 10.37 5.55
CA GLN A 75 3.34 11.15 4.45
C GLN A 75 3.20 10.35 3.15
N MET A 76 2.88 9.06 3.28
CA MET A 76 2.75 8.08 2.19
C MET A 76 1.31 7.62 1.98
N LEU A 77 0.34 8.15 2.75
CA LEU A 77 -1.06 7.75 2.72
C LEU A 77 -1.91 8.73 1.91
N TYR A 78 -2.69 8.18 0.97
CA TYR A 78 -3.55 8.95 0.07
C TYR A 78 -4.94 8.32 -0.01
N THR A 79 -5.93 9.10 -0.45
CA THR A 79 -7.32 8.67 -0.64
C THR A 79 -7.92 9.25 -1.92
N THR A 80 -9.03 8.66 -2.37
CA THR A 80 -9.78 9.07 -3.56
C THR A 80 -10.52 10.38 -3.37
N SER A 81 -10.99 10.70 -2.16
CA SER A 81 -11.70 11.93 -1.83
C SER A 81 -11.76 12.15 -0.32
N GLU A 82 -12.35 13.26 0.12
CA GLU A 82 -12.61 13.54 1.54
C GLU A 82 -13.51 12.50 2.23
N ARG A 83 -14.30 11.72 1.45
CA ARG A 83 -15.13 10.63 2.01
C ARG A 83 -14.34 9.38 2.33
N GLY A 84 -13.11 9.25 1.81
CA GLY A 84 -12.25 8.10 2.08
C GLY A 84 -12.83 6.80 1.54
N GLU A 85 -13.24 6.74 0.27
CA GLU A 85 -13.80 5.52 -0.33
C GLU A 85 -12.72 4.46 -0.54
N GLY A 86 -11.53 4.91 -0.99
CA GLY A 86 -10.36 4.07 -1.21
C GLY A 86 -9.10 4.73 -0.71
N TYR A 87 -8.19 3.90 -0.21
CA TYR A 87 -6.91 4.31 0.36
C TYR A 87 -5.76 3.59 -0.34
N ILE A 88 -4.66 4.31 -0.50
CA ILE A 88 -3.41 3.76 -1.01
C ILE A 88 -2.24 4.32 -0.20
N ALA A 89 -1.31 3.44 0.15
CA ALA A 89 -0.02 3.85 0.70
C ALA A 89 1.08 3.53 -0.30
N TYR A 90 1.80 4.55 -0.74
CA TYR A 90 2.94 4.38 -1.65
C TYR A 90 4.10 5.32 -1.31
N THR A 91 5.29 4.91 -1.71
CA THR A 91 6.53 5.69 -1.56
C THR A 91 7.02 6.16 -2.92
N LEU A 92 7.40 7.43 -2.98
CA LEU A 92 8.03 8.01 -4.17
C LEU A 92 9.52 7.63 -4.27
N PRO A 93 10.12 7.72 -5.47
CA PRO A 93 11.55 7.46 -5.64
C PRO A 93 12.40 8.33 -4.71
N GLY A 94 13.23 7.67 -3.90
CA GLY A 94 14.11 8.36 -2.95
C GLY A 94 13.44 8.83 -1.64
N GLN A 95 12.13 8.66 -1.49
CA GLN A 95 11.44 8.96 -0.23
C GLN A 95 11.94 8.04 0.87
N LYS A 96 12.33 8.61 2.00
CA LYS A 96 12.81 7.90 3.18
C LYS A 96 11.75 7.91 4.27
N MET A 97 11.66 6.82 4.99
CA MET A 97 10.85 6.75 6.19
C MET A 97 11.43 7.70 7.27
N ASN A 98 10.60 8.56 7.83
CA ASN A 98 10.99 9.42 8.94
C ASN A 98 10.94 8.66 10.27
N PHE A 99 11.48 9.26 11.33
CA PHE A 99 11.57 8.63 12.66
C PHE A 99 10.18 8.26 13.22
N LYS A 100 9.17 9.11 13.07
CA LYS A 100 7.81 8.85 13.57
C LYS A 100 7.18 7.64 12.89
N ALA A 101 7.30 7.54 11.57
CA ALA A 101 6.84 6.39 10.81
C ALA A 101 7.57 5.10 11.22
N GLY A 102 8.90 5.17 11.40
CA GLY A 102 9.69 4.04 11.92
C GLY A 102 9.22 3.56 13.29
N MET A 103 8.94 4.48 14.21
CA MET A 103 8.41 4.14 15.54
C MET A 103 7.00 3.55 15.47
N ALA A 104 6.14 4.06 14.59
CA ALA A 104 4.77 3.55 14.43
C ALA A 104 4.77 2.07 13.99
N ILE A 105 5.56 1.71 12.97
CA ILE A 105 5.62 0.33 12.49
C ILE A 105 6.27 -0.61 13.51
N LEU A 106 7.32 -0.17 14.20
CA LEU A 106 7.93 -0.98 15.26
C LEU A 106 6.94 -1.25 16.39
N LYS A 107 6.19 -0.23 16.84
CA LYS A 107 5.14 -0.38 17.85
C LYS A 107 4.09 -1.39 17.38
N ALA A 108 3.63 -1.30 16.14
CA ALA A 108 2.65 -2.21 15.57
C ALA A 108 3.15 -3.67 15.56
N LEU A 109 4.39 -3.90 15.16
CA LEU A 109 5.02 -5.22 15.17
C LEU A 109 5.08 -5.81 16.58
N PHE A 110 5.71 -5.11 17.51
CA PHE A 110 5.92 -5.62 18.87
C PHE A 110 4.64 -5.76 19.69
N HIS A 111 3.60 -5.00 19.35
CA HIS A 111 2.30 -5.11 20.03
C HIS A 111 1.46 -6.31 19.53
N ASN A 112 1.60 -6.66 18.27
CA ASN A 112 0.73 -7.63 17.61
C ASN A 112 1.42 -8.95 17.23
N MET A 113 2.73 -9.08 17.47
CA MET A 113 3.50 -10.28 17.19
C MET A 113 4.45 -10.61 18.33
N SER A 114 4.52 -11.88 18.70
CA SER A 114 5.58 -12.40 19.55
C SER A 114 6.92 -12.45 18.78
N LEU A 115 8.03 -12.49 19.52
CA LEU A 115 9.35 -12.64 18.91
C LEU A 115 9.48 -13.91 18.06
N LYS A 116 8.83 -15.00 18.48
CA LYS A 116 8.79 -16.26 17.73
C LYS A 116 8.07 -16.10 16.38
N GLU A 117 6.93 -15.43 16.35
CA GLU A 117 6.17 -15.15 15.13
C GLU A 117 6.97 -14.26 14.18
N MET A 118 7.61 -13.20 14.70
CA MET A 118 8.50 -12.34 13.89
C MET A 118 9.66 -13.12 13.26
N ILE A 119 10.30 -14.03 14.02
CA ILE A 119 11.38 -14.89 13.49
C ILE A 119 10.85 -15.84 12.41
N CYS A 120 9.67 -16.46 12.62
CA CYS A 120 9.04 -17.36 11.65
C CYS A 120 8.71 -16.59 10.35
N MET A 121 8.13 -15.41 10.45
CA MET A 121 7.83 -14.55 9.32
C MET A 121 9.12 -14.17 8.56
N GLY A 122 10.16 -13.72 9.27
CA GLY A 122 11.44 -13.37 8.66
C GLY A 122 12.08 -14.54 7.90
N LYS A 123 12.01 -15.76 8.45
CA LYS A 123 12.49 -16.98 7.78
C LYS A 123 11.68 -17.30 6.52
N ALA A 124 10.37 -17.15 6.56
CA ALA A 124 9.51 -17.39 5.39
C ALA A 124 9.78 -16.35 4.30
N LEU A 125 9.84 -15.07 4.66
CA LEU A 125 10.16 -14.00 3.72
C LEU A 125 11.53 -14.21 3.05
N SER A 126 12.53 -14.74 3.76
CA SER A 126 13.84 -15.02 3.20
C SER A 126 13.87 -16.18 2.18
N LYS A 127 12.92 -17.14 2.28
CA LYS A 127 12.83 -18.27 1.34
C LYS A 127 12.42 -17.85 -0.07
N GLY A 128 11.57 -16.85 -0.18
CA GLY A 128 11.08 -16.35 -1.47
C GLY A 128 12.12 -15.63 -2.31
N GLY A 129 13.33 -15.48 -1.81
CA GLY A 129 14.40 -14.76 -2.51
C GLY A 129 14.18 -13.24 -2.49
N LYS A 130 14.81 -12.55 -3.45
CA LYS A 130 14.72 -11.09 -3.54
C LYS A 130 13.40 -10.67 -4.16
N SER A 131 12.71 -9.75 -3.49
CA SER A 131 11.53 -9.09 -4.02
C SER A 131 11.85 -8.23 -5.25
N LEU A 132 10.83 -7.86 -6.01
CA LEU A 132 11.00 -6.91 -7.13
C LEU A 132 11.59 -5.58 -6.62
N GLN A 133 11.12 -5.11 -5.46
CA GLN A 133 11.67 -3.92 -4.81
C GLN A 133 13.18 -4.04 -4.55
N ASP A 134 13.63 -5.19 -4.01
CA ASP A 134 15.05 -5.42 -3.71
C ASP A 134 15.90 -5.51 -4.97
N ARG A 135 15.37 -6.14 -6.04
CA ARG A 135 16.03 -6.23 -7.35
C ARG A 135 16.23 -4.85 -7.95
N MET A 136 15.18 -4.02 -7.98
CA MET A 136 15.23 -2.66 -8.52
C MET A 136 16.16 -1.75 -7.72
N LYS A 137 16.13 -1.85 -6.37
CA LYS A 137 17.07 -1.11 -5.50
C LYS A 137 18.53 -1.49 -5.80
N LYS A 138 18.82 -2.78 -5.96
CA LYS A 138 20.17 -3.27 -6.32
C LYS A 138 20.64 -2.73 -7.67
N GLU A 139 19.72 -2.62 -8.62
CA GLU A 139 19.99 -2.09 -9.96
C GLU A 139 19.96 -0.55 -10.00
N LYS A 140 19.72 0.11 -8.86
CA LYS A 140 19.59 1.58 -8.74
C LYS A 140 18.50 2.17 -9.63
N LYS A 141 17.48 1.37 -9.99
CA LYS A 141 16.31 1.82 -10.73
C LYS A 141 15.38 2.63 -9.83
N LYS A 142 14.81 3.69 -10.38
CA LYS A 142 13.77 4.47 -9.70
C LYS A 142 12.42 3.79 -9.92
N PHE A 143 11.56 3.79 -8.90
CA PHE A 143 10.21 3.23 -8.95
C PHE A 143 9.34 3.84 -7.85
N ILE A 144 8.03 3.74 -8.01
CA ILE A 144 7.05 3.95 -6.93
C ILE A 144 6.72 2.58 -6.36
N PHE A 145 6.80 2.42 -5.04
CA PHE A 145 6.39 1.18 -4.37
C PHE A 145 5.06 1.38 -3.67
N VAL A 146 4.06 0.59 -4.05
CA VAL A 146 2.75 0.54 -3.42
C VAL A 146 2.78 -0.53 -2.33
N GLY A 147 2.67 -0.10 -1.09
CA GLY A 147 2.69 -1.00 0.08
C GLY A 147 1.31 -1.41 0.57
N MET A 148 0.25 -0.69 0.17
CA MET A 148 -1.12 -1.00 0.58
C MET A 148 -2.12 -0.39 -0.41
N VAL A 149 -3.17 -1.16 -0.73
CA VAL A 149 -4.38 -0.68 -1.42
C VAL A 149 -5.59 -1.22 -0.68
N CYS A 150 -6.55 -0.37 -0.36
CA CYS A 150 -7.78 -0.74 0.30
C CYS A 150 -8.96 0.06 -0.25
N VAL A 151 -10.07 -0.59 -0.51
CA VAL A 151 -11.38 0.04 -0.75
C VAL A 151 -12.28 -0.38 0.41
N ARG A 152 -12.87 0.61 1.10
CA ARG A 152 -13.76 0.34 2.23
C ARG A 152 -14.97 -0.47 1.77
N GLU A 153 -15.47 -1.37 2.63
CA GLU A 153 -16.47 -2.37 2.27
C GLU A 153 -17.69 -1.78 1.58
N GLN A 154 -18.26 -0.68 2.11
CA GLN A 154 -19.43 -0.01 1.53
C GLN A 154 -19.21 0.61 0.14
N TYR A 155 -17.97 0.69 -0.32
CA TYR A 155 -17.60 1.27 -1.62
C TYR A 155 -17.01 0.23 -2.58
N GLN A 156 -16.95 -1.05 -2.19
CA GLN A 156 -16.49 -2.12 -3.06
C GLN A 156 -17.44 -2.31 -4.25
N GLU A 157 -16.93 -2.90 -5.33
CA GLU A 157 -17.67 -3.15 -6.58
C GLU A 157 -18.19 -1.89 -7.33
N GLN A 158 -17.78 -0.69 -6.87
CA GLN A 158 -18.18 0.59 -7.45
C GLN A 158 -17.04 1.27 -8.25
N GLY A 159 -16.00 0.51 -8.62
CA GLY A 159 -14.87 1.01 -9.44
C GLY A 159 -13.80 1.79 -8.67
N TYR A 160 -13.91 1.92 -7.35
CA TYR A 160 -12.91 2.67 -6.56
C TYR A 160 -11.52 2.04 -6.55
N MET A 161 -11.41 0.72 -6.73
CA MET A 161 -10.09 0.06 -6.86
C MET A 161 -9.33 0.60 -8.08
N ARG A 162 -10.01 0.80 -9.22
CA ARG A 162 -9.43 1.43 -10.41
C ARG A 162 -9.01 2.85 -10.11
N LYS A 163 -9.89 3.67 -9.53
CA LYS A 163 -9.57 5.07 -9.19
C LYS A 163 -8.33 5.18 -8.31
N VAL A 164 -8.21 4.32 -7.29
CA VAL A 164 -7.05 4.28 -6.40
C VAL A 164 -5.76 3.94 -7.14
N LEU A 165 -5.81 2.99 -8.08
CA LEU A 165 -4.63 2.62 -8.87
C LEU A 165 -4.29 3.68 -9.93
N ASP A 166 -5.29 4.27 -10.60
CA ASP A 166 -5.08 5.32 -11.59
C ASP A 166 -4.36 6.53 -10.98
N MET A 167 -4.61 6.85 -9.69
CA MET A 167 -3.88 7.88 -8.96
C MET A 167 -2.37 7.63 -8.96
N VAL A 168 -1.94 6.42 -8.60
CA VAL A 168 -0.51 6.09 -8.53
C VAL A 168 0.09 5.83 -9.92
N PHE A 169 -0.68 5.33 -10.88
CA PHE A 169 -0.24 5.15 -12.26
C PHE A 169 0.01 6.51 -12.93
N SER A 170 -0.88 7.49 -12.72
CA SER A 170 -0.69 8.87 -13.18
C SER A 170 0.59 9.48 -12.61
N GLU A 171 0.90 9.19 -11.34
CA GLU A 171 2.15 9.66 -10.71
C GLU A 171 3.38 8.95 -11.30
N GLY A 172 3.27 7.64 -11.61
CA GLY A 172 4.31 6.89 -12.31
C GLY A 172 4.60 7.46 -13.70
N ASN A 173 3.54 7.75 -14.47
CA ASN A 173 3.63 8.41 -15.78
C ASN A 173 4.29 9.79 -15.67
N ARG A 174 3.86 10.62 -14.72
CA ARG A 174 4.41 11.96 -14.49
C ARG A 174 5.90 11.94 -14.16
N LEU A 175 6.34 10.93 -13.40
CA LEU A 175 7.76 10.79 -13.00
C LEU A 175 8.57 9.94 -13.98
N HIS A 176 7.95 9.35 -15.02
CA HIS A 176 8.55 8.38 -15.95
C HIS A 176 9.24 7.21 -15.21
N VAL A 177 8.56 6.65 -14.19
CA VAL A 177 9.05 5.50 -13.42
C VAL A 177 7.96 4.44 -13.28
N PRO A 178 8.32 3.15 -13.23
CA PRO A 178 7.36 2.10 -13.01
C PRO A 178 6.77 2.15 -11.59
N VAL A 179 5.53 1.68 -11.49
CA VAL A 179 4.83 1.41 -10.24
C VAL A 179 4.92 -0.07 -9.96
N ILE A 180 5.36 -0.46 -8.77
CA ILE A 180 5.47 -1.85 -8.35
C ILE A 180 4.66 -2.11 -7.08
N LEU A 181 4.12 -3.32 -6.96
CA LEU A 181 3.51 -3.83 -5.73
C LEU A 181 3.74 -5.33 -5.58
N GLU A 182 3.54 -5.81 -4.37
CA GLU A 182 3.57 -7.22 -4.02
C GLU A 182 2.24 -7.60 -3.37
N THR A 183 1.71 -8.78 -3.68
CA THR A 183 0.48 -9.28 -3.06
C THR A 183 0.57 -10.77 -2.76
N ASP A 184 -0.11 -11.19 -1.71
CA ASP A 184 -0.06 -12.53 -1.13
C ASP A 184 -1.27 -13.40 -1.50
N ALA A 185 -2.13 -12.93 -2.40
CA ALA A 185 -3.29 -13.68 -2.87
C ALA A 185 -3.41 -13.64 -4.40
N LYS A 186 -3.66 -14.81 -5.02
CA LYS A 186 -3.86 -14.93 -6.46
C LYS A 186 -5.05 -14.09 -6.92
N SER A 187 -6.13 -14.08 -6.16
CA SER A 187 -7.32 -13.27 -6.45
C SER A 187 -7.03 -11.78 -6.51
N LYS A 188 -6.16 -11.27 -5.62
CA LYS A 188 -5.69 -9.88 -5.66
C LYS A 188 -4.77 -9.65 -6.87
N CYS A 189 -3.86 -10.58 -7.15
CA CYS A 189 -2.98 -10.52 -8.31
C CYS A 189 -3.79 -10.38 -9.61
N ASP A 190 -4.82 -11.22 -9.79
CA ASP A 190 -5.67 -11.19 -10.99
C ASP A 190 -6.42 -9.87 -11.13
N LYS A 191 -6.90 -9.30 -10.03
CA LYS A 191 -7.52 -7.96 -10.02
C LYS A 191 -6.53 -6.87 -10.46
N TYR A 192 -5.29 -6.88 -9.95
CA TYR A 192 -4.28 -5.92 -10.35
C TYR A 192 -3.88 -6.07 -11.83
N MET A 193 -3.76 -7.30 -12.33
CA MET A 193 -3.51 -7.55 -13.76
C MET A 193 -4.66 -7.04 -14.63
N HIS A 194 -5.91 -7.28 -14.24
CA HIS A 194 -7.08 -6.74 -14.95
C HIS A 194 -7.10 -5.20 -14.96
N LEU A 195 -6.50 -4.57 -13.97
CA LEU A 195 -6.39 -3.12 -13.84
C LEU A 195 -5.14 -2.52 -14.51
N GLY A 196 -4.38 -3.34 -15.24
CA GLY A 196 -3.30 -2.87 -16.11
C GLY A 196 -1.89 -3.08 -15.57
N MET A 197 -1.71 -3.84 -14.49
CA MET A 197 -0.38 -4.28 -14.05
C MET A 197 0.02 -5.58 -14.74
N GLU A 198 1.31 -5.82 -14.84
CA GLU A 198 1.91 -7.06 -15.35
C GLU A 198 2.47 -7.89 -14.20
N LEU A 199 2.28 -9.22 -14.25
CA LEU A 199 2.90 -10.14 -13.31
C LEU A 199 4.38 -10.34 -13.69
N GLU A 200 5.29 -9.85 -12.86
CA GLU A 200 6.73 -9.93 -13.07
C GLU A 200 7.30 -11.27 -12.59
N CYS A 201 6.93 -11.71 -11.38
CA CYS A 201 7.27 -13.05 -10.92
C CYS A 201 6.37 -13.53 -9.77
N VAL A 202 6.42 -14.84 -9.52
CA VAL A 202 5.80 -15.48 -8.37
C VAL A 202 6.89 -16.08 -7.50
N ARG A 203 6.91 -15.72 -6.21
CA ARG A 203 7.87 -16.22 -5.23
C ARG A 203 7.19 -17.19 -4.27
N ASP A 204 7.80 -18.34 -4.03
CA ASP A 204 7.33 -19.30 -3.02
C ASP A 204 7.94 -18.95 -1.67
N MET A 205 7.10 -18.55 -0.74
CA MET A 205 7.47 -18.13 0.61
C MET A 205 7.33 -19.27 1.63
N GLY A 206 7.19 -20.53 1.18
CA GLY A 206 6.98 -21.68 2.04
C GLY A 206 5.67 -21.61 2.81
N ALA A 207 5.71 -21.61 4.15
CA ALA A 207 4.51 -21.58 4.98
C ALA A 207 3.62 -20.34 4.81
N TYR A 208 4.18 -19.24 4.32
CA TYR A 208 3.42 -18.03 3.98
C TYR A 208 2.55 -18.21 2.73
N GLY A 209 2.93 -19.14 1.84
CA GLY A 209 2.29 -19.32 0.55
C GLY A 209 3.06 -18.62 -0.57
N LYS A 210 2.34 -18.06 -1.51
CA LYS A 210 2.93 -17.37 -2.67
C LYS A 210 2.89 -15.85 -2.51
N MET A 211 3.91 -15.20 -3.07
CA MET A 211 3.94 -13.76 -3.22
C MET A 211 4.03 -13.43 -4.71
N TYR A 212 3.19 -12.55 -5.17
CA TYR A 212 3.07 -12.11 -6.56
C TYR A 212 3.66 -10.71 -6.68
N ASP A 213 4.74 -10.57 -7.43
CA ASP A 213 5.38 -9.28 -7.71
C ASP A 213 4.80 -8.72 -9.01
N LEU A 214 4.21 -7.52 -8.96
CA LEU A 214 3.56 -6.89 -10.12
C LEU A 214 4.21 -5.54 -10.43
N ILE A 215 4.15 -5.18 -11.72
CA ILE A 215 4.71 -3.94 -12.24
C ILE A 215 3.75 -3.29 -13.24
N LYS A 216 3.69 -1.97 -13.27
CA LYS A 216 3.10 -1.16 -14.35
C LYS A 216 4.18 -0.19 -14.81
N TYR A 217 4.56 -0.30 -16.07
CA TYR A 217 5.46 0.67 -16.70
C TYR A 217 4.71 1.96 -17.03
N PRO A 218 5.40 3.11 -17.05
CA PRO A 218 4.80 4.35 -17.52
C PRO A 218 4.40 4.21 -19.00
N ASP A 219 3.31 4.87 -19.36
CA ASP A 219 2.78 4.92 -20.73
C ASP A 219 3.63 5.83 -21.61
#